data_05190686e2d086bf2020097084552e28
#
_entry.id   05190686e2d086bf2020097084552e28
#
_cell.length_a   1.000
_cell.length_b   1.000
_cell.length_c   1.000
_cell.angle_alpha   90.00
_cell.angle_beta   90.00
_cell.angle_gamma   90.00
#
_symmetry.space_group_name_H-M   'P 1'
#
loop_
_entity.id
_entity.type
_entity.pdbx_description
1 polymer ?
#
loop_
_entity_poly.entity_id
_entity_poly.type
_entity_poly.pdbx_seq_one_letter_code
_entity_poly.pdbx_strand_id
1 'polypeptide(L)'
;DGGLAAGTPADAIWRGGSIVTVDDAKPSAEAVAVRGGRIVAVGTAADVMRLRGPKTRVIDLAGKSLVPGFIDGHGHISMVGFQAVSANLLPPPDGPNASVADVQKTMREFVATSQLPKTYGALFGFGYDDAQLKEQRHPTREDLDAITTEMPVVVIHQSGHLASVNSKALEL
;
A
#
# COMPACT_ATOMS: atom_id res chain seq x y z
N ASP A 1 34.33 21.26 -0.03
CA ASP A 1 33.75 22.62 0.07
C ASP A 1 33.06 22.99 -1.24
N GLY A 2 31.91 22.45 -1.48
CA GLY A 2 31.00 22.87 -2.56
C GLY A 2 30.17 24.04 -2.05
N GLY A 3 30.72 25.27 -2.03
CA GLY A 3 29.99 26.49 -1.72
C GLY A 3 28.76 26.57 -2.65
N LEU A 4 27.55 26.63 -2.10
CA LEU A 4 26.34 26.90 -2.84
C LEU A 4 26.53 28.25 -3.56
N ALA A 5 26.76 28.21 -4.87
CA ALA A 5 26.83 29.41 -5.69
C ALA A 5 25.53 30.21 -5.46
N ALA A 6 25.68 31.56 -5.35
CA ALA A 6 24.56 32.48 -5.31
C ALA A 6 23.75 32.31 -6.60
N GLY A 7 22.84 31.36 -6.60
CA GLY A 7 22.12 30.87 -7.76
C GLY A 7 20.63 31.18 -7.66
N THR A 8 19.93 30.89 -8.70
CA THR A 8 18.46 31.05 -8.83
C THR A 8 17.75 30.63 -7.53
N PRO A 9 16.78 31.41 -7.02
CA PRO A 9 16.06 31.07 -5.80
C PRO A 9 15.36 29.71 -5.84
N ALA A 10 15.20 29.08 -4.67
CA ALA A 10 14.44 27.85 -4.51
C ALA A 10 12.93 28.13 -4.62
N ASP A 11 12.17 27.12 -5.04
CA ASP A 11 10.71 27.15 -5.05
C ASP A 11 10.16 26.96 -3.63
N ALA A 12 10.79 26.07 -2.88
CA ALA A 12 10.41 25.76 -1.50
C ALA A 12 11.61 25.41 -0.64
N ILE A 13 11.51 25.79 0.66
CA ILE A 13 12.52 25.44 1.69
C ILE A 13 11.77 24.88 2.90
N TRP A 14 12.13 23.69 3.36
CA TRP A 14 11.65 23.08 4.60
C TRP A 14 12.68 23.27 5.70
N ARG A 15 12.24 23.63 6.92
CA ARG A 15 13.08 23.83 8.10
C ARG A 15 12.26 23.67 9.38
N GLY A 16 12.89 23.77 10.55
CA GLY A 16 12.19 23.79 11.84
C GLY A 16 11.76 22.41 12.34
N GLY A 17 12.47 21.36 11.91
CA GLY A 17 12.27 20.00 12.36
C GLY A 17 13.48 19.12 12.08
N SER A 18 13.43 17.86 12.43
CA SER A 18 14.49 16.89 12.16
C SER A 18 14.47 16.46 10.69
N ILE A 19 15.57 16.65 9.98
CA ILE A 19 15.70 16.21 8.59
C ILE A 19 16.71 15.06 8.54
N VAL A 20 16.24 13.87 8.21
CA VAL A 20 17.04 12.66 8.04
C VAL A 20 17.46 12.55 6.58
N THR A 21 18.78 12.49 6.32
CA THR A 21 19.30 12.52 4.94
C THR A 21 19.51 11.14 4.34
N VAL A 22 19.65 10.11 5.18
CA VAL A 22 20.11 8.75 4.80
C VAL A 22 21.48 8.77 4.10
N ASP A 23 22.31 9.76 4.43
CA ASP A 23 23.71 9.88 4.04
C ASP A 23 24.57 9.69 5.30
N ASP A 24 25.33 8.62 5.37
CA ASP A 24 26.17 8.28 6.54
C ASP A 24 27.18 9.36 6.88
N ALA A 25 27.65 10.11 5.90
CA ALA A 25 28.59 11.22 6.12
C ALA A 25 27.91 12.47 6.71
N LYS A 26 26.59 12.62 6.51
CA LYS A 26 25.79 13.75 6.99
C LYS A 26 24.38 13.28 7.34
N PRO A 27 24.18 12.50 8.40
CA PRO A 27 22.92 11.79 8.68
C PRO A 27 21.73 12.71 8.98
N SER A 28 21.97 13.97 9.29
CA SER A 28 20.94 14.96 9.57
C SER A 28 21.24 16.33 8.96
N ALA A 29 20.19 17.12 8.75
CA ALA A 29 20.27 18.50 8.29
C ALA A 29 19.22 19.37 9.00
N GLU A 30 19.37 20.70 8.89
CA GLU A 30 18.44 21.67 9.47
C GLU A 30 17.44 22.20 8.44
N ALA A 31 17.79 22.14 7.14
CA ALA A 31 16.95 22.61 6.05
C ALA A 31 17.20 21.89 4.73
N VAL A 32 16.17 21.83 3.89
CA VAL A 32 16.22 21.34 2.51
C VAL A 32 15.59 22.36 1.59
N ALA A 33 16.24 22.67 0.46
CA ALA A 33 15.69 23.50 -0.61
C ALA A 33 15.41 22.68 -1.86
N VAL A 34 14.29 22.96 -2.50
CA VAL A 34 13.82 22.31 -3.74
C VAL A 34 13.58 23.38 -4.80
N ARG A 35 13.96 23.06 -6.05
CA ARG A 35 13.68 23.87 -7.24
C ARG A 35 13.44 22.95 -8.44
N GLY A 36 12.37 23.23 -9.19
CA GLY A 36 11.99 22.42 -10.36
C GLY A 36 11.79 20.94 -10.04
N GLY A 37 11.24 20.62 -8.86
CA GLY A 37 11.03 19.24 -8.41
C GLY A 37 12.30 18.49 -7.97
N ARG A 38 13.47 19.18 -7.86
CA ARG A 38 14.74 18.58 -7.46
C ARG A 38 15.26 19.22 -6.20
N ILE A 39 15.89 18.44 -5.31
CA ILE A 39 16.63 18.92 -4.16
C ILE A 39 17.87 19.64 -4.68
N VAL A 40 18.04 20.92 -4.30
CA VAL A 40 19.16 21.76 -4.73
C VAL A 40 20.11 22.11 -3.57
N ALA A 41 19.67 21.97 -2.33
CA ALA A 41 20.51 22.11 -1.16
C ALA A 41 19.96 21.33 0.04
N VAL A 42 20.87 20.77 0.83
CA VAL A 42 20.64 20.12 2.12
C VAL A 42 21.76 20.54 3.06
N GLY A 43 21.44 21.05 4.24
CA GLY A 43 22.46 21.50 5.17
C GLY A 43 21.93 22.33 6.33
N THR A 44 22.76 23.29 6.81
CA THR A 44 22.35 24.21 7.87
C THR A 44 21.21 25.12 7.40
N ALA A 45 20.37 25.54 8.32
CA ALA A 45 19.29 26.49 8.00
C ALA A 45 19.85 27.79 7.42
N ALA A 46 20.98 28.28 7.93
CA ALA A 46 21.64 29.49 7.46
C ALA A 46 22.07 29.39 5.99
N ASP A 47 22.70 28.28 5.59
CA ASP A 47 23.17 28.12 4.22
C ASP A 47 22.03 27.92 3.23
N VAL A 48 21.07 27.07 3.58
CA VAL A 48 19.93 26.78 2.70
C VAL A 48 19.03 28.02 2.53
N MET A 49 18.87 28.84 3.57
CA MET A 49 18.08 30.07 3.50
C MET A 49 18.69 31.15 2.58
N ARG A 50 19.96 31.04 2.19
CA ARG A 50 20.55 31.91 1.14
C ARG A 50 19.89 31.72 -0.22
N LEU A 51 19.20 30.59 -0.43
CA LEU A 51 18.43 30.31 -1.66
C LEU A 51 17.01 30.86 -1.60
N ARG A 52 16.63 31.57 -0.53
CA ARG A 52 15.32 32.20 -0.43
C ARG A 52 15.20 33.40 -1.36
N GLY A 53 14.19 33.42 -2.20
CA GLY A 53 13.79 34.56 -3.01
C GLY A 53 12.37 35.03 -2.68
N PRO A 54 11.89 36.09 -3.35
CA PRO A 54 10.56 36.69 -3.07
C PRO A 54 9.39 35.73 -3.22
N LYS A 55 9.53 34.70 -4.09
CA LYS A 55 8.48 33.70 -4.37
C LYS A 55 8.73 32.35 -3.68
N THR A 56 9.84 32.20 -2.93
CA THR A 56 10.17 30.95 -2.23
C THR A 56 9.19 30.71 -1.09
N ARG A 57 8.53 29.57 -1.10
CA ARG A 57 7.72 29.13 0.05
C ARG A 57 8.64 28.57 1.13
N VAL A 58 8.60 29.15 2.31
CA VAL A 58 9.31 28.59 3.49
C VAL A 58 8.28 27.83 4.32
N ILE A 59 8.52 26.53 4.50
CA ILE A 59 7.63 25.60 5.19
C ILE A 59 8.28 25.25 6.53
N ASP A 60 7.61 25.59 7.62
CA ASP A 60 8.04 25.19 8.96
C ASP A 60 7.51 23.78 9.26
N LEU A 61 8.40 22.87 9.57
CA LEU A 61 8.06 21.49 9.95
C LEU A 61 7.43 21.41 11.33
N ALA A 62 7.50 22.49 12.12
CA ALA A 62 6.92 22.56 13.47
C ALA A 62 7.33 21.34 14.36
N GLY A 63 8.62 20.98 14.31
CA GLY A 63 9.18 19.86 15.05
C GLY A 63 8.94 18.48 14.44
N LYS A 64 8.22 18.37 13.32
CA LYS A 64 8.04 17.10 12.59
C LYS A 64 9.31 16.69 11.87
N SER A 65 9.45 15.39 11.62
CA SER A 65 10.57 14.87 10.84
C SER A 65 10.30 14.93 9.33
N LEU A 66 11.31 15.28 8.55
CA LEU A 66 11.34 15.14 7.10
C LEU A 66 12.31 14.00 6.76
N VAL A 67 11.82 13.02 6.00
CA VAL A 67 12.60 11.86 5.54
C VAL A 67 12.49 11.75 4.03
N PRO A 68 13.47 11.12 3.34
CA PRO A 68 13.32 10.73 1.94
C PRO A 68 12.09 9.85 1.74
N GLY A 69 11.47 9.92 0.57
CA GLY A 69 10.39 9.00 0.21
C GLY A 69 10.86 7.54 0.27
N PHE A 70 10.01 6.67 0.78
CA PHE A 70 10.32 5.25 0.82
C PHE A 70 10.35 4.65 -0.59
N ILE A 71 11.31 3.77 -0.82
CA ILE A 71 11.41 2.96 -2.04
C ILE A 71 11.16 1.53 -1.62
N ASP A 72 10.06 0.95 -2.11
CA ASP A 72 9.79 -0.47 -1.93
C ASP A 72 10.64 -1.27 -2.92
N GLY A 73 11.70 -1.89 -2.42
CA GLY A 73 12.61 -2.73 -3.21
C GLY A 73 12.06 -4.12 -3.52
N HIS A 74 10.91 -4.50 -2.92
CA HIS A 74 10.28 -5.80 -3.10
C HIS A 74 8.75 -5.67 -3.06
N GLY A 75 8.16 -5.00 -4.05
CA GLY A 75 6.72 -4.79 -4.15
C GLY A 75 6.03 -5.83 -5.05
N HIS A 76 4.85 -6.30 -4.65
CA HIS A 76 3.99 -7.19 -5.42
C HIS A 76 2.80 -6.40 -6.01
N ILE A 77 3.09 -5.44 -6.89
CA ILE A 77 2.07 -4.49 -7.40
C ILE A 77 0.88 -5.18 -8.08
N SER A 78 1.11 -6.27 -8.82
CA SER A 78 0.04 -7.03 -9.46
C SER A 78 -0.84 -7.74 -8.44
N MET A 79 -0.25 -8.27 -7.36
CA MET A 79 -1.01 -8.90 -6.27
C MET A 79 -1.83 -7.87 -5.49
N VAL A 80 -1.26 -6.69 -5.20
CA VAL A 80 -2.00 -5.58 -4.57
C VAL A 80 -3.17 -5.13 -5.45
N GLY A 81 -2.95 -5.03 -6.76
CA GLY A 81 -4.01 -4.74 -7.73
C GLY A 81 -5.11 -5.80 -7.74
N PHE A 82 -4.74 -7.08 -7.66
CA PHE A 82 -5.70 -8.19 -7.55
C PHE A 82 -6.48 -8.14 -6.23
N GLN A 83 -5.81 -7.87 -5.10
CA GLN A 83 -6.50 -7.70 -3.80
C GLN A 83 -7.54 -6.57 -3.84
N ALA A 84 -7.25 -5.47 -4.52
CA ALA A 84 -8.15 -4.32 -4.64
C ALA A 84 -9.47 -4.66 -5.37
N VAL A 85 -9.49 -5.71 -6.19
CA VAL A 85 -10.69 -6.17 -6.94
C VAL A 85 -11.29 -7.45 -6.37
N SER A 86 -10.77 -7.95 -5.26
CA SER A 86 -11.19 -9.19 -4.59
C SER A 86 -11.87 -8.90 -3.26
N ALA A 87 -12.69 -9.85 -2.78
CA ALA A 87 -13.16 -9.83 -1.39
C ALA A 87 -11.98 -10.04 -0.44
N ASN A 88 -11.90 -9.22 0.62
CA ASN A 88 -10.86 -9.36 1.65
C ASN A 88 -11.20 -10.55 2.56
N LEU A 89 -10.42 -11.63 2.48
CA LEU A 89 -10.61 -12.85 3.26
C LEU A 89 -9.59 -13.01 4.39
N LEU A 90 -8.85 -11.96 4.73
CA LEU A 90 -7.87 -12.01 5.81
C LEU A 90 -8.51 -12.38 7.15
N PRO A 91 -7.82 -13.17 7.98
CA PRO A 91 -8.23 -13.43 9.35
C PRO A 91 -7.95 -12.24 10.28
N PRO A 92 -8.46 -12.26 11.52
CA PRO A 92 -8.07 -11.28 12.52
C PRO A 92 -6.54 -11.27 12.78
N PRO A 93 -5.92 -10.07 13.04
CA PRO A 93 -6.55 -8.76 13.20
C PRO A 93 -6.80 -8.00 11.89
N ASP A 94 -6.33 -8.50 10.75
CA ASP A 94 -6.32 -7.78 9.47
C ASP A 94 -7.66 -7.88 8.70
N GLY A 95 -8.51 -8.81 9.09
CA GLY A 95 -9.85 -9.01 8.53
C GLY A 95 -10.78 -9.79 9.46
N PRO A 96 -12.04 -10.00 9.07
CA PRO A 96 -13.03 -10.61 9.94
C PRO A 96 -13.13 -12.14 9.84
N ASN A 97 -12.35 -12.81 8.98
CA ASN A 97 -12.62 -14.18 8.57
C ASN A 97 -11.90 -15.20 9.47
N ALA A 98 -12.55 -15.59 10.57
CA ALA A 98 -12.04 -16.58 11.51
C ALA A 98 -12.54 -18.02 11.26
N SER A 99 -13.45 -18.21 10.30
CA SER A 99 -14.05 -19.51 9.95
C SER A 99 -14.43 -19.58 8.47
N VAL A 100 -14.67 -20.79 7.97
CA VAL A 100 -15.22 -20.99 6.62
C VAL A 100 -16.58 -20.27 6.46
N ALA A 101 -17.39 -20.24 7.50
CA ALA A 101 -18.68 -19.53 7.49
C ALA A 101 -18.50 -18.01 7.33
N ASP A 102 -17.46 -17.43 7.93
CA ASP A 102 -17.12 -16.00 7.76
C ASP A 102 -16.66 -15.73 6.32
N VAL A 103 -15.82 -16.59 5.75
CA VAL A 103 -15.40 -16.52 4.34
C VAL A 103 -16.62 -16.52 3.43
N GLN A 104 -17.56 -17.45 3.62
CA GLN A 104 -18.80 -17.52 2.84
C GLN A 104 -19.63 -16.25 2.99
N LYS A 105 -19.75 -15.72 4.19
CA LYS A 105 -20.49 -14.47 4.47
C LYS A 105 -19.84 -13.29 3.74
N THR A 106 -18.54 -13.09 3.89
CA THR A 106 -17.79 -12.01 3.24
C THR A 106 -17.92 -12.07 1.72
N MET A 107 -17.83 -13.26 1.13
CA MET A 107 -17.97 -13.45 -0.31
C MET A 107 -19.40 -13.11 -0.79
N ARG A 108 -20.45 -13.51 -0.06
CA ARG A 108 -21.85 -13.15 -0.38
C ARG A 108 -22.08 -11.64 -0.28
N GLU A 109 -21.56 -10.99 0.76
CA GLU A 109 -21.66 -9.54 0.93
C GLU A 109 -20.95 -8.80 -0.21
N PHE A 110 -19.78 -9.27 -0.64
CA PHE A 110 -19.04 -8.68 -1.76
C PHE A 110 -19.81 -8.79 -3.08
N VAL A 111 -20.43 -9.91 -3.38
CA VAL A 111 -21.31 -10.06 -4.57
C VAL A 111 -22.51 -9.10 -4.50
N ALA A 112 -23.08 -8.91 -3.32
CA ALA A 112 -24.24 -8.04 -3.16
C ALA A 112 -23.94 -6.54 -3.29
N THR A 113 -22.71 -6.13 -2.94
CA THR A 113 -22.32 -4.71 -2.83
C THR A 113 -21.39 -4.23 -3.93
N SER A 114 -20.65 -5.14 -4.60
CA SER A 114 -19.65 -4.82 -5.62
C SER A 114 -20.16 -5.14 -7.04
N GLN A 115 -19.80 -4.31 -8.01
CA GLN A 115 -20.03 -4.60 -9.44
C GLN A 115 -18.88 -5.44 -10.06
N LEU A 116 -17.77 -5.61 -9.35
CA LEU A 116 -16.59 -6.30 -9.87
C LEU A 116 -16.87 -7.75 -10.28
N PRO A 117 -17.63 -8.58 -9.51
CA PRO A 117 -17.96 -9.94 -9.92
C PRO A 117 -18.71 -10.01 -11.25
N LYS A 118 -19.62 -9.06 -11.50
CA LYS A 118 -20.34 -8.97 -12.78
C LYS A 118 -19.44 -8.53 -13.92
N THR A 119 -18.51 -7.60 -13.65
CA THR A 119 -17.57 -7.08 -14.65
C THR A 119 -16.60 -8.15 -15.12
N TYR A 120 -16.11 -8.97 -14.20
CA TYR A 120 -15.13 -10.02 -14.51
C TYR A 120 -15.76 -11.39 -14.80
N GLY A 121 -17.06 -11.56 -14.58
CA GLY A 121 -17.74 -12.84 -14.75
C GLY A 121 -17.34 -13.90 -13.74
N ALA A 122 -16.67 -13.52 -12.64
CA ALA A 122 -16.19 -14.41 -11.60
C ALA A 122 -16.08 -13.68 -10.26
N LEU A 123 -16.21 -14.41 -9.17
CA LEU A 123 -16.09 -13.93 -7.80
C LEU A 123 -14.73 -14.32 -7.24
N PHE A 124 -13.89 -13.32 -6.93
CA PHE A 124 -12.56 -13.52 -6.35
C PHE A 124 -12.54 -13.12 -4.88
N GLY A 125 -11.85 -13.93 -4.06
CA GLY A 125 -11.48 -13.61 -2.71
C GLY A 125 -10.01 -13.89 -2.46
N PHE A 126 -9.36 -13.09 -1.62
CA PHE A 126 -7.94 -13.22 -1.33
C PHE A 126 -7.65 -13.11 0.16
N GLY A 127 -6.74 -13.94 0.63
CA GLY A 127 -6.10 -13.76 1.92
C GLY A 127 -6.55 -14.71 3.03
N TYR A 128 -7.41 -15.72 2.76
CA TYR A 128 -7.72 -16.70 3.78
C TYR A 128 -6.47 -17.48 4.20
N ASP A 129 -6.44 -17.93 5.45
CA ASP A 129 -5.36 -18.75 6.01
C ASP A 129 -5.99 -19.98 6.68
N ASP A 130 -5.75 -21.17 6.13
CA ASP A 130 -6.31 -22.42 6.63
C ASP A 130 -5.90 -22.72 8.08
N ALA A 131 -4.67 -22.33 8.47
CA ALA A 131 -4.19 -22.50 9.84
C ALA A 131 -4.86 -21.57 10.87
N GLN A 132 -5.43 -20.44 10.41
CA GLN A 132 -6.13 -19.48 11.25
C GLN A 132 -7.66 -19.63 11.21
N LEU A 133 -8.18 -20.40 10.24
CA LEU A 133 -9.60 -20.76 10.23
C LEU A 133 -9.90 -21.75 11.37
N LYS A 134 -11.07 -21.58 12.00
CA LYS A 134 -11.55 -22.47 13.07
C LYS A 134 -11.53 -23.96 12.68
N GLU A 135 -11.83 -24.25 11.41
CA GLU A 135 -11.87 -25.58 10.86
C GLU A 135 -10.48 -26.17 10.57
N GLN A 136 -9.42 -25.36 10.61
CA GLN A 136 -8.03 -25.72 10.33
C GLN A 136 -7.86 -26.51 9.03
N ARG A 137 -8.56 -26.09 8.00
CA ARG A 137 -8.53 -26.65 6.65
C ARG A 137 -8.82 -25.60 5.60
N HIS A 138 -8.42 -25.88 4.37
CA HIS A 138 -8.83 -25.06 3.22
C HIS A 138 -10.34 -25.14 3.00
N PRO A 139 -11.01 -24.07 2.52
CA PRO A 139 -12.37 -24.12 2.00
C PRO A 139 -12.46 -25.18 0.88
N THR A 140 -13.48 -26.02 0.93
CA THR A 140 -13.72 -27.04 -0.10
C THR A 140 -14.58 -26.51 -1.22
N ARG A 141 -14.71 -27.27 -2.31
CA ARG A 141 -15.63 -26.98 -3.40
C ARG A 141 -17.07 -26.77 -2.90
N GLU A 142 -17.53 -27.65 -2.02
CA GLU A 142 -18.88 -27.63 -1.45
C GLU A 142 -19.09 -26.38 -0.58
N ASP A 143 -18.07 -25.96 0.17
CA ASP A 143 -18.13 -24.71 0.93
C ASP A 143 -18.33 -23.50 0.00
N LEU A 144 -17.67 -23.51 -1.17
CA LEU A 144 -17.78 -22.42 -2.14
C LEU A 144 -19.03 -22.51 -3.01
N ASP A 145 -19.54 -23.71 -3.31
CA ASP A 145 -20.85 -23.90 -3.94
C ASP A 145 -21.98 -23.35 -3.08
N ALA A 146 -21.85 -23.40 -1.76
CA ALA A 146 -22.80 -22.79 -0.83
C ALA A 146 -22.84 -21.25 -0.91
N ILE A 147 -21.87 -20.60 -1.55
CA ILE A 147 -21.90 -19.16 -1.83
C ILE A 147 -22.77 -18.90 -3.06
N THR A 148 -22.44 -19.52 -4.18
CA THR A 148 -23.17 -19.50 -5.45
C THR A 148 -22.70 -20.61 -6.37
N THR A 149 -23.62 -21.15 -7.17
CA THR A 149 -23.36 -22.08 -8.28
C THR A 149 -23.54 -21.42 -9.65
N GLU A 150 -23.95 -20.13 -9.68
CA GLU A 150 -24.26 -19.40 -10.91
C GLU A 150 -23.02 -18.77 -11.58
N MET A 151 -21.96 -18.56 -10.83
CA MET A 151 -20.71 -18.00 -11.33
C MET A 151 -19.48 -18.68 -10.74
N PRO A 152 -18.33 -18.65 -11.44
CA PRO A 152 -17.06 -19.11 -10.89
C PRO A 152 -16.70 -18.39 -9.60
N VAL A 153 -16.32 -19.14 -8.57
CA VAL A 153 -15.79 -18.64 -7.31
C VAL A 153 -14.37 -19.15 -7.14
N VAL A 154 -13.44 -18.23 -6.87
CA VAL A 154 -12.03 -18.53 -6.63
C VAL A 154 -11.59 -17.82 -5.35
N VAL A 155 -11.14 -18.57 -4.36
CA VAL A 155 -10.54 -18.02 -3.14
C VAL A 155 -9.07 -18.38 -3.09
N ILE A 156 -8.21 -17.38 -2.95
CA ILE A 156 -6.76 -17.54 -2.95
C ILE A 156 -6.25 -17.42 -1.52
N HIS A 157 -5.42 -18.36 -1.14
CA HIS A 157 -4.73 -18.37 0.14
C HIS A 157 -3.79 -17.17 0.27
N GLN A 158 -3.54 -16.70 1.50
CA GLN A 158 -2.68 -15.53 1.77
C GLN A 158 -1.27 -15.65 1.16
N SER A 159 -0.74 -16.87 1.03
CA SER A 159 0.58 -17.10 0.42
C SER A 159 0.61 -16.84 -1.10
N GLY A 160 -0.55 -16.77 -1.77
CA GLY A 160 -0.64 -16.68 -3.22
C GLY A 160 -0.30 -17.98 -3.98
N HIS A 161 -0.01 -19.09 -3.28
CA HIS A 161 0.40 -20.35 -3.90
C HIS A 161 -0.72 -21.41 -3.99
N LEU A 162 -1.80 -21.22 -3.27
CA LEU A 162 -2.93 -22.15 -3.20
C LEU A 162 -4.24 -21.42 -3.47
N ALA A 163 -5.15 -22.11 -4.12
CA ALA A 163 -6.51 -21.62 -4.33
C ALA A 163 -7.52 -22.75 -4.18
N SER A 164 -8.71 -22.42 -3.68
CA SER A 164 -9.90 -23.28 -3.72
C SER A 164 -10.91 -22.68 -4.69
N VAL A 165 -11.62 -23.53 -5.40
CA VAL A 165 -12.61 -23.12 -6.41
C VAL A 165 -13.92 -23.89 -6.23
N ASN A 166 -15.04 -23.29 -6.69
CA ASN A 166 -16.33 -23.95 -6.70
C ASN A 166 -16.54 -24.83 -7.94
N SER A 167 -17.66 -25.57 -7.98
CA SER A 167 -18.01 -26.44 -9.12
C SER A 167 -18.08 -25.66 -10.42
N LYS A 168 -18.61 -24.42 -10.41
CA LYS A 168 -18.75 -23.58 -11.62
C LYS A 168 -17.42 -23.18 -12.22
N ALA A 169 -16.41 -22.95 -11.39
CA ALA A 169 -15.05 -22.64 -11.87
C ALA A 169 -14.36 -23.85 -12.50
N LEU A 170 -14.71 -25.10 -12.10
CA LEU A 170 -14.15 -26.32 -12.67
C LEU A 170 -14.75 -26.69 -14.04
N GLU A 171 -15.82 -26.02 -14.46
CA GLU A 171 -16.47 -26.22 -15.78
C GLU A 171 -15.76 -25.43 -16.89
N LEU A 172 -14.84 -24.51 -16.54
CA LEU A 172 -14.08 -23.65 -17.48
C LEU A 172 -12.81 -24.30 -17.96
#